data_5b91da3b3b9fcf9ee25dbe98f8c1e6e1
#
_entry.id   5b91da3b3b9fcf9ee25dbe98f8c1e6e1
#
_cell.length_a   1.000
_cell.length_b   1.000
_cell.length_c   1.000
_cell.angle_alpha   90.00
_cell.angle_beta   90.00
_cell.angle_gamma   90.00
#
_symmetry.space_group_name_H-M   'P 1'
#
loop_
_entity.id
_entity.type
_entity.pdbx_description
1 polymer ?
#
loop_
_entity_poly.entity_id
_entity_poly.type
_entity_poly.pdbx_seq_one_letter_code
_entity_poly.pdbx_strand_id
1 'polypeptide(L)'
;MKNILFLVAGMMIMSACNRDLNLKPFDKLSPENAFNTEKDLQLYANSFYLDLPDGSDIVRGDALSDYLVGRTLSNYIYGAFGPTEATGWSWSALRKINYFLEHAGNAKITDEAKEHYIGLARFFRAWFYFNKVKQFGDVPWYDKSLAADDPDLYKGRDPRTLVMDNVLADLDYACSHIRNTKDNGASQVTRWVALAFKSRVCLFEGTIRKYHPKLKLAGTANDWLDKAIDAANQVIKGNQYKLLTTGSTDQNYRNLFINETPNSTEVLLAAVNNKSLRVFNDANWYWTSATYGGRYSFIKTFINTYLNTDGTPFTAQADFNKIPFAQEVKNRDLRLKQSIRMGNYSRDGVVTPPDFTYTYTGYMPIKLAVDAKATDGVAENFNSLPLIRYAEVLLNYAEAKAERGNFTAEDWNLTIAPLRLRAGITVTTPPVTADPYLQQHYFPGINDPALLEIRRERGIELALEGFRYDDLKRWHLGNLLTMPYDGMYVPSLNTLMDLNEDGKMDVCFVEKIPATKVPGVYYFLIDKVQFKLSNGTNGNLQLFDNLVRKYEDRKYFYPIPYNEIILNGNLIQDPEWIN
;
A
#
# COMPACT_ATOMS: atom_id res chain seq x y z
N MET A 1 48.07 24.82 -69.26
CA MET A 1 48.18 23.61 -68.41
C MET A 1 47.99 23.85 -66.89
N LYS A 2 48.43 24.99 -66.29
CA LYS A 2 48.23 25.25 -64.84
C LYS A 2 46.77 25.40 -64.43
N ASN A 3 45.88 25.93 -65.26
CA ASN A 3 44.47 26.18 -64.90
C ASN A 3 43.58 24.92 -64.96
N ILE A 4 44.00 23.88 -65.72
CA ILE A 4 43.27 22.61 -65.80
C ILE A 4 43.55 21.73 -64.57
N LEU A 5 44.76 21.85 -63.99
CA LEU A 5 45.15 21.11 -62.78
C LEU A 5 44.37 21.58 -61.52
N PHE A 6 44.04 22.87 -61.45
CA PHE A 6 43.21 23.41 -60.38
C PHE A 6 41.73 23.01 -60.48
N LEU A 7 41.20 22.80 -61.66
CA LEU A 7 39.82 22.38 -61.85
C LEU A 7 39.64 20.89 -61.56
N VAL A 8 40.62 20.04 -61.83
CA VAL A 8 40.60 18.60 -61.49
C VAL A 8 40.83 18.38 -60.03
N ALA A 9 41.69 19.19 -59.35
CA ALA A 9 41.86 19.15 -57.89
C ALA A 9 40.60 19.64 -57.14
N GLY A 10 39.88 20.62 -57.71
CA GLY A 10 38.59 21.09 -57.15
C GLY A 10 37.45 20.06 -57.27
N MET A 11 37.42 19.25 -58.31
CA MET A 11 36.40 18.19 -58.46
C MET A 11 36.64 16.93 -57.59
N MET A 12 37.89 16.64 -57.22
CA MET A 12 38.20 15.51 -56.33
C MET A 12 37.86 15.81 -54.84
N ILE A 13 37.70 17.05 -54.43
CA ILE A 13 37.34 17.42 -53.07
C ILE A 13 35.82 17.34 -52.82
N MET A 14 35.00 17.34 -53.87
CA MET A 14 33.54 17.27 -53.74
C MET A 14 32.98 15.84 -53.67
N SER A 15 33.78 14.81 -53.86
CA SER A 15 33.34 13.40 -53.83
C SER A 15 33.66 12.69 -52.47
N ALA A 16 34.23 13.38 -51.50
CA ALA A 16 34.67 12.77 -50.23
C ALA A 16 33.68 12.92 -49.06
N CYS A 17 32.52 13.58 -49.23
CA CYS A 17 31.65 13.89 -48.11
C CYS A 17 30.32 13.11 -48.02
N ASN A 18 30.14 12.04 -48.80
CA ASN A 18 28.85 11.31 -48.80
C ASN A 18 28.82 9.98 -48.01
N ARG A 19 29.89 9.63 -47.30
CA ARG A 19 29.91 8.36 -46.53
C ARG A 19 29.65 8.50 -45.03
N ASP A 20 29.76 9.69 -44.45
CA ASP A 20 29.66 9.87 -43.01
C ASP A 20 28.36 10.55 -42.51
N LEU A 21 27.44 10.89 -43.44
CA LEU A 21 26.17 11.54 -43.07
C LEU A 21 25.11 10.58 -42.50
N ASN A 22 25.37 9.28 -42.51
CA ASN A 22 24.50 8.24 -41.97
C ASN A 22 25.06 7.49 -40.75
N LEU A 23 26.09 8.01 -40.09
CA LEU A 23 26.52 7.48 -38.82
C LEU A 23 25.46 7.83 -37.77
N LYS A 24 24.64 6.84 -37.45
CA LYS A 24 23.75 6.94 -36.28
C LYS A 24 24.64 7.15 -35.03
N PRO A 25 24.36 8.14 -34.19
CA PRO A 25 25.14 8.35 -32.97
C PRO A 25 25.16 7.06 -32.15
N PHE A 26 26.36 6.55 -31.85
CA PHE A 26 26.55 5.35 -31.03
C PHE A 26 26.08 5.53 -29.58
N ASP A 27 25.86 6.75 -29.18
CA ASP A 27 25.39 7.18 -27.85
C ASP A 27 23.87 7.28 -27.71
N LYS A 28 23.11 7.11 -28.82
CA LYS A 28 21.65 6.98 -28.79
C LYS A 28 21.28 5.52 -29.00
N LEU A 29 20.60 4.94 -28.00
CA LEU A 29 19.95 3.65 -28.11
C LEU A 29 18.95 3.69 -29.29
N SER A 30 19.36 3.17 -30.45
CA SER A 30 18.43 2.94 -31.55
C SER A 30 17.74 1.59 -31.34
N PRO A 31 16.50 1.41 -31.84
CA PRO A 31 15.79 0.12 -31.70
C PRO A 31 16.61 -1.06 -32.26
N GLU A 32 17.40 -0.82 -33.30
CA GLU A 32 18.23 -1.83 -33.95
C GLU A 32 19.41 -2.30 -33.09
N ASN A 33 19.84 -1.47 -32.11
CA ASN A 33 20.97 -1.78 -31.23
C ASN A 33 20.54 -2.13 -29.78
N ALA A 34 19.31 -1.81 -29.39
CA ALA A 34 18.84 -1.90 -28.00
C ALA A 34 18.08 -3.20 -27.68
N PHE A 35 17.79 -4.06 -28.68
CA PHE A 35 16.93 -5.23 -28.51
C PHE A 35 17.47 -6.44 -29.30
N ASN A 36 18.77 -6.76 -29.16
CA ASN A 36 19.41 -7.85 -29.90
C ASN A 36 19.71 -9.06 -29.02
N THR A 37 20.01 -8.87 -27.75
CA THR A 37 20.45 -9.92 -26.83
C THR A 37 19.54 -10.00 -25.62
N GLU A 38 19.60 -11.11 -24.88
CA GLU A 38 18.89 -11.25 -23.59
C GLU A 38 19.31 -10.16 -22.59
N LYS A 39 20.59 -9.78 -22.60
CA LYS A 39 21.11 -8.73 -21.73
C LYS A 39 20.49 -7.37 -22.03
N ASP A 40 20.24 -7.07 -23.29
CA ASP A 40 19.59 -5.80 -23.69
C ASP A 40 18.15 -5.76 -23.17
N LEU A 41 17.40 -6.87 -23.35
CA LEU A 41 16.04 -6.97 -22.81
C LEU A 41 16.01 -6.85 -21.29
N GLN A 42 16.95 -7.49 -20.60
CA GLN A 42 17.08 -7.42 -19.15
C GLN A 42 17.34 -5.98 -18.69
N LEU A 43 18.32 -5.30 -19.28
CA LEU A 43 18.67 -3.93 -18.91
C LEU A 43 17.51 -2.96 -19.10
N TYR A 44 16.78 -3.12 -20.21
CA TYR A 44 15.61 -2.29 -20.46
C TYR A 44 14.48 -2.61 -19.47
N ALA A 45 14.17 -3.89 -19.28
CA ALA A 45 13.13 -4.35 -18.35
C ALA A 45 13.41 -3.94 -16.89
N ASN A 46 14.69 -3.85 -16.48
CA ASN A 46 15.06 -3.34 -15.16
C ASN A 46 14.59 -1.90 -14.94
N SER A 47 14.44 -1.09 -16.00
CA SER A 47 13.91 0.27 -15.86
C SER A 47 12.44 0.33 -15.43
N PHE A 48 11.67 -0.74 -15.63
CA PHE A 48 10.27 -0.80 -15.22
C PHE A 48 10.10 -0.88 -13.70
N TYR A 49 11.09 -1.41 -12.97
CA TYR A 49 11.06 -1.50 -11.51
C TYR A 49 11.04 -0.13 -10.82
N LEU A 50 11.46 0.93 -11.51
CA LEU A 50 11.35 2.31 -11.04
C LEU A 50 9.89 2.79 -10.96
N ASP A 51 8.95 2.07 -11.54
CA ASP A 51 7.52 2.38 -11.51
C ASP A 51 6.79 1.63 -10.36
N LEU A 52 7.50 0.81 -9.59
CA LEU A 52 7.01 0.22 -8.34
C LEU A 52 7.13 1.22 -7.19
N PRO A 53 6.26 1.13 -6.17
CA PRO A 53 6.42 1.91 -4.94
C PRO A 53 7.79 1.68 -4.29
N ASP A 54 8.45 2.75 -3.92
CA ASP A 54 9.65 2.67 -3.09
C ASP A 54 9.32 2.52 -1.60
N GLY A 55 10.35 2.42 -0.74
CA GLY A 55 10.16 2.27 0.69
C GLY A 55 9.43 3.47 1.32
N SER A 56 9.62 4.68 0.80
CA SER A 56 8.97 5.89 1.30
C SER A 56 7.49 5.96 0.89
N ASP A 57 7.14 5.45 -0.29
CA ASP A 57 5.75 5.32 -0.73
C ASP A 57 4.98 4.34 0.16
N ILE A 58 5.59 3.19 0.52
CA ILE A 58 4.99 2.20 1.43
C ILE A 58 4.75 2.82 2.81
N VAL A 59 5.74 3.52 3.35
CA VAL A 59 5.66 4.18 4.66
C VAL A 59 4.48 5.16 4.74
N ARG A 60 4.11 5.77 3.62
CA ARG A 60 3.01 6.73 3.50
C ARG A 60 1.70 6.12 3.01
N GLY A 61 1.71 4.85 2.60
CA GLY A 61 0.61 4.22 1.88
C GLY A 61 -0.74 4.29 2.58
N ASP A 62 -0.77 4.18 3.91
CA ASP A 62 -1.99 4.25 4.70
C ASP A 62 -2.23 5.62 5.39
N ALA A 63 -1.55 6.68 4.94
CA ALA A 63 -1.80 8.03 5.46
C ALA A 63 -3.28 8.47 5.30
N LEU A 64 -3.95 7.97 4.26
CA LEU A 64 -5.39 8.11 4.06
C LEU A 64 -6.07 6.78 4.42
N SER A 65 -6.41 6.61 5.68
CA SER A 65 -7.12 5.42 6.18
C SER A 65 -8.08 5.78 7.30
N ASP A 66 -8.96 4.85 7.65
CA ASP A 66 -9.93 4.98 8.71
C ASP A 66 -9.37 4.66 10.10
N TYR A 67 -8.11 4.29 10.19
CA TYR A 67 -7.48 3.87 11.44
C TYR A 67 -6.27 4.72 11.87
N LEU A 68 -5.86 5.70 11.04
CA LEU A 68 -4.78 6.61 11.38
C LEU A 68 -5.26 8.05 11.48
N VAL A 69 -4.71 8.77 12.44
CA VAL A 69 -4.79 10.22 12.53
C VAL A 69 -3.39 10.81 12.58
N GLY A 70 -3.13 11.83 11.76
CA GLY A 70 -1.86 12.52 11.69
C GLY A 70 -1.91 13.92 12.28
N ARG A 71 -0.79 14.63 12.16
CA ARG A 71 -0.65 16.03 12.58
C ARG A 71 -1.63 16.96 11.87
N THR A 72 -1.92 16.67 10.61
CA THR A 72 -2.83 17.43 9.75
C THR A 72 -3.80 16.48 9.07
N LEU A 73 -5.00 16.97 8.80
CA LEU A 73 -5.97 16.21 8.04
C LEU A 73 -5.76 16.39 6.53
N SER A 74 -6.03 15.32 5.78
CA SER A 74 -5.99 15.38 4.33
C SER A 74 -7.11 16.28 3.78
N ASN A 75 -6.78 17.17 2.84
CA ASN A 75 -7.77 17.96 2.11
C ASN A 75 -8.81 17.11 1.39
N TYR A 76 -8.50 15.85 1.13
CA TYR A 76 -9.43 14.91 0.54
C TYR A 76 -10.68 14.64 1.39
N ILE A 77 -10.58 14.72 2.72
CA ILE A 77 -11.70 14.48 3.65
C ILE A 77 -12.15 15.74 4.40
N TYR A 78 -11.30 16.76 4.48
CA TYR A 78 -11.55 17.97 5.26
C TYR A 78 -11.68 19.22 4.40
N GLY A 79 -10.88 19.40 3.37
CA GLY A 79 -10.83 20.59 2.53
C GLY A 79 -11.55 20.45 1.20
N ALA A 80 -11.33 21.43 0.33
CA ALA A 80 -11.75 21.38 -1.06
C ALA A 80 -10.76 20.51 -1.86
N PHE A 81 -11.23 19.39 -2.38
CA PHE A 81 -10.50 18.56 -3.33
C PHE A 81 -11.32 18.48 -4.62
N GLY A 82 -10.68 18.79 -5.73
CA GLY A 82 -11.33 18.83 -7.03
C GLY A 82 -10.33 18.68 -8.19
N PRO A 83 -10.74 19.03 -9.42
CA PRO A 83 -9.89 18.90 -10.61
C PRO A 83 -8.57 19.68 -10.54
N THR A 84 -8.50 20.76 -9.79
CA THR A 84 -7.29 21.59 -9.59
C THR A 84 -6.25 20.92 -8.70
N GLU A 85 -6.68 20.13 -7.72
CA GLU A 85 -5.84 19.41 -6.77
C GLU A 85 -5.51 18.00 -7.24
N ALA A 86 -6.26 17.49 -8.23
CA ALA A 86 -6.05 16.14 -8.77
C ALA A 86 -4.71 16.03 -9.50
N THR A 87 -4.02 14.93 -9.28
CA THR A 87 -2.73 14.59 -9.89
C THR A 87 -2.72 13.13 -10.35
N GLY A 88 -1.62 12.71 -10.99
CA GLY A 88 -1.43 11.29 -11.33
C GLY A 88 -1.83 10.93 -12.77
N TRP A 89 -2.12 11.87 -13.67
CA TRP A 89 -2.46 11.62 -15.08
C TRP A 89 -1.24 11.45 -16.01
N SER A 90 -0.06 11.10 -15.49
CA SER A 90 1.14 10.87 -16.32
C SER A 90 1.11 9.51 -17.01
N TRP A 91 1.58 9.47 -18.27
CA TRP A 91 1.60 8.30 -19.16
C TRP A 91 3.02 7.88 -19.60
N SER A 92 4.06 8.52 -19.07
CA SER A 92 5.45 8.29 -19.47
C SER A 92 5.93 6.85 -19.22
N ALA A 93 5.56 6.26 -18.09
CA ALA A 93 5.87 4.87 -17.77
C ALA A 93 5.26 3.89 -18.79
N LEU A 94 3.99 4.11 -19.17
CA LEU A 94 3.32 3.30 -20.18
C LEU A 94 4.00 3.37 -21.53
N ARG A 95 4.41 4.56 -21.99
CA ARG A 95 5.12 4.73 -23.27
C ARG A 95 6.40 3.90 -23.30
N LYS A 96 7.17 3.92 -22.21
CA LYS A 96 8.39 3.12 -22.06
C LYS A 96 8.11 1.62 -22.19
N ILE A 97 7.03 1.14 -21.53
CA ILE A 97 6.63 -0.26 -21.57
C ILE A 97 6.15 -0.67 -22.96
N ASN A 98 5.28 0.12 -23.59
CA ASN A 98 4.78 -0.18 -24.94
C ASN A 98 5.90 -0.16 -25.98
N TYR A 99 6.84 0.79 -25.89
CA TYR A 99 8.02 0.82 -26.75
C TYR A 99 8.83 -0.48 -26.64
N PHE A 100 9.01 -1.01 -25.42
CA PHE A 100 9.65 -2.31 -25.24
C PHE A 100 8.86 -3.43 -25.91
N LEU A 101 7.54 -3.49 -25.72
CA LEU A 101 6.69 -4.53 -26.31
C LEU A 101 6.71 -4.54 -27.84
N GLU A 102 6.81 -3.37 -28.47
CA GLU A 102 6.93 -3.23 -29.93
C GLU A 102 8.26 -3.78 -30.48
N HIS A 103 9.35 -3.76 -29.69
CA HIS A 103 10.70 -4.07 -30.17
C HIS A 103 11.30 -5.35 -29.60
N ALA A 104 10.80 -5.86 -28.47
CA ALA A 104 11.35 -7.05 -27.81
C ALA A 104 11.35 -8.31 -28.69
N GLY A 105 10.42 -8.39 -29.66
CA GLY A 105 10.34 -9.47 -30.64
C GLY A 105 11.55 -9.58 -31.56
N ASN A 106 12.34 -8.49 -31.73
CA ASN A 106 13.50 -8.44 -32.63
C ASN A 106 14.73 -9.16 -32.04
N ALA A 107 14.77 -9.45 -30.75
CA ALA A 107 15.90 -10.09 -30.10
C ALA A 107 16.18 -11.49 -30.67
N LYS A 108 17.46 -11.76 -30.96
CA LYS A 108 17.94 -13.06 -31.45
C LYS A 108 18.29 -13.98 -30.30
N ILE A 109 17.29 -14.37 -29.54
CA ILE A 109 17.36 -15.21 -28.34
C ILE A 109 16.30 -16.31 -28.44
N THR A 110 16.31 -17.25 -27.47
CA THR A 110 15.28 -18.30 -27.40
C THR A 110 13.89 -17.68 -27.18
N ASP A 111 12.85 -18.34 -27.69
CA ASP A 111 11.46 -17.85 -27.50
C ASP A 111 11.10 -17.82 -26.03
N GLU A 112 11.52 -18.80 -25.22
CA GLU A 112 11.31 -18.80 -23.75
C GLU A 112 11.88 -17.53 -23.08
N ALA A 113 13.12 -17.15 -23.43
CA ALA A 113 13.74 -15.94 -22.88
C ALA A 113 12.99 -14.68 -23.35
N LYS A 114 12.59 -14.64 -24.63
CA LYS A 114 11.81 -13.53 -25.18
C LYS A 114 10.46 -13.37 -24.51
N GLU A 115 9.71 -14.45 -24.38
CA GLU A 115 8.39 -14.49 -23.74
C GLU A 115 8.47 -14.10 -22.26
N HIS A 116 9.55 -14.48 -21.55
CA HIS A 116 9.79 -14.03 -20.19
C HIS A 116 9.85 -12.50 -20.08
N TYR A 117 10.64 -11.82 -20.92
CA TYR A 117 10.76 -10.36 -20.86
C TYR A 117 9.52 -9.64 -21.38
N ILE A 118 8.82 -10.19 -22.36
CA ILE A 118 7.49 -9.71 -22.78
C ILE A 118 6.50 -9.87 -21.63
N GLY A 119 6.54 -10.99 -20.90
CA GLY A 119 5.74 -11.23 -19.69
C GLY A 119 6.00 -10.19 -18.61
N LEU A 120 7.27 -9.82 -18.37
CA LEU A 120 7.61 -8.74 -17.43
C LEU A 120 7.01 -7.40 -17.89
N ALA A 121 7.15 -7.03 -19.15
CA ALA A 121 6.59 -5.79 -19.67
C ALA A 121 5.06 -5.75 -19.56
N ARG A 122 4.37 -6.86 -19.85
CA ARG A 122 2.91 -6.99 -19.68
C ARG A 122 2.51 -6.91 -18.20
N PHE A 123 3.28 -7.51 -17.29
CA PHE A 123 3.06 -7.34 -15.84
C PHE A 123 3.10 -5.86 -15.44
N PHE A 124 4.12 -5.11 -15.90
CA PHE A 124 4.24 -3.69 -15.57
C PHE A 124 3.19 -2.83 -16.25
N ARG A 125 2.71 -3.20 -17.46
CA ARG A 125 1.56 -2.55 -18.09
C ARG A 125 0.27 -2.76 -17.30
N ALA A 126 0.04 -3.98 -16.85
CA ALA A 126 -1.09 -4.30 -15.96
C ALA A 126 -1.00 -3.55 -14.63
N TRP A 127 0.20 -3.47 -14.02
CA TRP A 127 0.46 -2.68 -12.82
C TRP A 127 0.11 -1.20 -13.03
N PHE A 128 0.59 -0.62 -14.13
CA PHE A 128 0.31 0.76 -14.49
C PHE A 128 -1.21 1.02 -14.64
N TYR A 129 -1.88 0.23 -15.46
CA TYR A 129 -3.30 0.43 -15.73
C TYR A 129 -4.19 0.14 -14.52
N PHE A 130 -3.87 -0.86 -13.73
CA PHE A 130 -4.60 -1.12 -12.48
C PHE A 130 -4.57 0.10 -11.55
N ASN A 131 -3.41 0.74 -11.39
CA ASN A 131 -3.31 1.96 -10.60
C ASN A 131 -4.09 3.14 -11.22
N LYS A 132 -4.08 3.30 -12.54
CA LYS A 132 -4.88 4.31 -13.22
C LYS A 132 -6.38 4.09 -13.04
N VAL A 133 -6.85 2.86 -13.24
CA VAL A 133 -8.27 2.50 -13.08
C VAL A 133 -8.71 2.63 -11.61
N LYS A 134 -7.86 2.24 -10.65
CA LYS A 134 -8.14 2.49 -9.23
C LYS A 134 -8.37 3.98 -8.96
N GLN A 135 -7.54 4.83 -9.54
CA GLN A 135 -7.59 6.27 -9.26
C GLN A 135 -8.72 6.98 -10.01
N PHE A 136 -8.90 6.73 -11.32
CA PHE A 136 -9.74 7.54 -12.19
C PHE A 136 -11.00 6.83 -12.73
N GLY A 137 -11.12 5.53 -12.55
CA GLY A 137 -12.18 4.74 -13.18
C GLY A 137 -11.88 4.47 -14.65
N ASP A 138 -12.62 5.13 -15.55
CA ASP A 138 -12.38 5.05 -16.99
C ASP A 138 -11.13 5.82 -17.37
N VAL A 139 -10.27 5.23 -18.22
CA VAL A 139 -9.02 5.83 -18.71
C VAL A 139 -8.73 5.39 -20.14
N PRO A 140 -8.02 6.16 -20.96
CA PRO A 140 -7.66 5.72 -22.31
C PRO A 140 -6.71 4.51 -22.26
N TRP A 141 -7.00 3.49 -23.06
CA TRP A 141 -6.13 2.33 -23.26
C TRP A 141 -5.19 2.57 -24.45
N TYR A 142 -3.90 2.43 -24.22
CA TYR A 142 -2.87 2.48 -25.24
C TYR A 142 -2.02 1.22 -25.19
N ASP A 143 -1.93 0.50 -26.30
CA ASP A 143 -1.13 -0.72 -26.47
C ASP A 143 0.12 -0.52 -27.33
N LYS A 144 0.34 0.71 -27.80
CA LYS A 144 1.49 1.15 -28.62
C LYS A 144 2.17 2.38 -28.00
N SER A 145 3.42 2.62 -28.39
CA SER A 145 4.11 3.87 -28.09
C SER A 145 3.64 4.96 -29.06
N LEU A 146 3.03 6.03 -28.53
CA LEU A 146 2.51 7.11 -29.37
C LEU A 146 3.62 8.09 -29.78
N ALA A 147 3.70 8.46 -31.06
CA ALA A 147 4.51 9.57 -31.54
C ALA A 147 3.92 10.92 -31.10
N ALA A 148 4.70 12.00 -31.18
CA ALA A 148 4.24 13.32 -30.71
C ALA A 148 3.08 13.91 -31.55
N ASP A 149 2.93 13.43 -32.77
CA ASP A 149 1.88 13.82 -33.73
C ASP A 149 0.79 12.73 -33.89
N ASP A 150 0.81 11.68 -33.10
CA ASP A 150 -0.19 10.61 -33.16
C ASP A 150 -1.55 11.13 -32.66
N PRO A 151 -2.63 11.04 -33.50
CA PRO A 151 -3.96 11.52 -33.13
C PRO A 151 -4.54 10.80 -31.90
N ASP A 152 -4.11 9.57 -31.62
CA ASP A 152 -4.54 8.82 -30.44
C ASP A 152 -4.11 9.47 -29.12
N LEU A 153 -3.16 10.43 -29.12
CA LEU A 153 -2.83 11.26 -27.95
C LEU A 153 -4.04 12.02 -27.42
N TYR A 154 -5.00 12.33 -28.28
CA TYR A 154 -6.18 13.10 -27.97
C TYR A 154 -7.45 12.26 -27.87
N LYS A 155 -7.34 10.93 -27.75
CA LYS A 155 -8.53 10.09 -27.57
C LYS A 155 -9.15 10.32 -26.19
N GLY A 156 -10.47 10.07 -26.08
CA GLY A 156 -11.20 10.10 -24.83
C GLY A 156 -10.89 8.88 -23.93
N ARG A 157 -11.61 8.77 -22.83
CA ARG A 157 -11.49 7.63 -21.91
C ARG A 157 -12.18 6.39 -22.50
N ASP A 158 -11.54 5.26 -22.39
CA ASP A 158 -12.14 3.95 -22.65
C ASP A 158 -12.87 3.46 -21.38
N PRO A 159 -13.94 2.67 -21.52
CA PRO A 159 -14.65 2.11 -20.39
C PRO A 159 -13.74 1.24 -19.51
N ARG A 160 -13.94 1.31 -18.20
CA ARG A 160 -13.26 0.47 -17.21
C ARG A 160 -13.24 -1.01 -17.59
N THR A 161 -14.33 -1.53 -18.14
CA THR A 161 -14.46 -2.94 -18.53
C THR A 161 -13.40 -3.32 -19.57
N LEU A 162 -13.27 -2.53 -20.63
CA LEU A 162 -12.26 -2.76 -21.66
C LEU A 162 -10.84 -2.71 -21.08
N VAL A 163 -10.56 -1.72 -20.26
CA VAL A 163 -9.21 -1.56 -19.67
C VAL A 163 -8.89 -2.73 -18.74
N MET A 164 -9.83 -3.14 -17.88
CA MET A 164 -9.59 -4.23 -16.95
C MET A 164 -9.53 -5.60 -17.63
N ASP A 165 -10.27 -5.82 -18.72
CA ASP A 165 -10.14 -7.05 -19.52
C ASP A 165 -8.74 -7.15 -20.17
N ASN A 166 -8.18 -6.04 -20.64
CA ASN A 166 -6.82 -5.99 -21.14
C ASN A 166 -5.76 -6.17 -20.03
N VAL A 167 -5.99 -5.58 -18.84
CA VAL A 167 -5.16 -5.82 -17.64
C VAL A 167 -5.13 -7.30 -17.28
N LEU A 168 -6.29 -7.96 -17.32
CA LEU A 168 -6.38 -9.39 -17.06
C LEU A 168 -5.61 -10.22 -18.10
N ALA A 169 -5.76 -9.89 -19.39
CA ALA A 169 -5.04 -10.56 -20.47
C ALA A 169 -3.51 -10.39 -20.34
N ASP A 170 -3.05 -9.22 -19.90
CA ASP A 170 -1.65 -8.97 -19.63
C ASP A 170 -1.15 -9.80 -18.43
N LEU A 171 -1.93 -9.91 -17.37
CA LEU A 171 -1.59 -10.73 -16.20
C LEU A 171 -1.63 -12.23 -16.52
N ASP A 172 -2.57 -12.69 -17.34
CA ASP A 172 -2.64 -14.08 -17.79
C ASP A 172 -1.38 -14.47 -18.57
N TYR A 173 -0.96 -13.60 -19.48
CA TYR A 173 0.30 -13.79 -20.21
C TYR A 173 1.50 -13.79 -19.25
N ALA A 174 1.60 -12.83 -18.34
CA ALA A 174 2.68 -12.74 -17.37
C ALA A 174 2.76 -14.00 -16.49
N CYS A 175 1.64 -14.48 -15.97
CA CYS A 175 1.58 -15.71 -15.16
C CYS A 175 2.00 -16.97 -15.93
N SER A 176 1.83 -16.98 -17.25
CA SER A 176 2.16 -18.14 -18.09
C SER A 176 3.63 -18.14 -18.54
N HIS A 177 4.25 -16.98 -18.76
CA HIS A 177 5.54 -16.87 -19.43
C HIS A 177 6.69 -16.32 -18.57
N ILE A 178 6.41 -15.64 -17.45
CA ILE A 178 7.47 -15.24 -16.52
C ILE A 178 8.05 -16.51 -15.87
N ARG A 179 9.39 -16.56 -15.76
CA ARG A 179 10.11 -17.67 -15.12
C ARG A 179 9.59 -17.94 -13.70
N ASN A 180 9.47 -19.20 -13.36
CA ASN A 180 8.90 -19.65 -12.08
C ASN A 180 9.94 -19.82 -10.95
N THR A 181 11.20 -19.52 -11.23
CA THR A 181 12.27 -19.57 -10.23
C THR A 181 11.96 -18.56 -9.11
N LYS A 182 12.00 -19.04 -7.87
CA LYS A 182 11.85 -18.17 -6.70
C LYS A 182 13.04 -17.22 -6.60
N ASP A 183 12.76 -15.93 -6.40
CA ASP A 183 13.80 -14.94 -6.05
C ASP A 183 13.99 -14.86 -4.54
N ASN A 184 15.15 -15.28 -4.04
CA ASN A 184 15.48 -15.21 -2.62
C ASN A 184 15.81 -13.80 -2.13
N GLY A 185 16.05 -12.86 -3.05
CA GLY A 185 16.22 -11.45 -2.75
C GLY A 185 14.90 -10.66 -2.63
N ALA A 186 13.79 -11.27 -3.06
CA ALA A 186 12.48 -10.65 -3.17
C ALA A 186 12.49 -9.31 -3.92
N SER A 187 13.38 -9.19 -4.92
CA SER A 187 13.65 -7.96 -5.70
C SER A 187 13.13 -8.02 -7.13
N GLN A 188 12.74 -9.22 -7.60
CA GLN A 188 12.35 -9.45 -8.98
C GLN A 188 10.92 -9.96 -9.11
N VAL A 189 10.27 -9.55 -10.19
CA VAL A 189 8.97 -10.10 -10.57
C VAL A 189 9.16 -11.50 -11.14
N THR A 190 8.69 -12.49 -10.41
CA THR A 190 8.62 -13.89 -10.79
C THR A 190 7.19 -14.27 -11.16
N ARG A 191 6.97 -15.47 -11.70
CA ARG A 191 5.62 -16.01 -11.91
C ARG A 191 4.77 -15.95 -10.63
N TRP A 192 5.38 -16.21 -9.47
CA TRP A 192 4.68 -16.19 -8.18
C TRP A 192 4.21 -14.79 -7.78
N VAL A 193 5.03 -13.77 -8.08
CA VAL A 193 4.66 -12.37 -7.91
C VAL A 193 3.51 -11.99 -8.85
N ALA A 194 3.56 -12.43 -10.12
CA ALA A 194 2.50 -12.17 -11.08
C ALA A 194 1.17 -12.78 -10.66
N LEU A 195 1.17 -14.05 -10.18
CA LEU A 195 -0.02 -14.72 -9.65
C LEU A 195 -0.57 -14.03 -8.39
N ALA A 196 0.30 -13.64 -7.44
CA ALA A 196 -0.12 -12.92 -6.25
C ALA A 196 -0.73 -11.56 -6.60
N PHE A 197 -0.11 -10.82 -7.52
CA PHE A 197 -0.65 -9.56 -7.99
C PHE A 197 -1.97 -9.74 -8.77
N LYS A 198 -2.08 -10.78 -9.61
CA LYS A 198 -3.34 -11.13 -10.29
C LYS A 198 -4.45 -11.38 -9.27
N SER A 199 -4.17 -12.09 -8.15
CA SER A 199 -5.16 -12.31 -7.10
C SER A 199 -5.64 -11.00 -6.46
N ARG A 200 -4.72 -10.03 -6.21
CA ARG A 200 -5.04 -8.69 -5.71
C ARG A 200 -5.94 -7.92 -6.69
N VAL A 201 -5.54 -7.87 -7.96
CA VAL A 201 -6.29 -7.16 -9.02
C VAL A 201 -7.69 -7.73 -9.18
N CYS A 202 -7.80 -9.06 -9.25
CA CYS A 202 -9.08 -9.73 -9.46
C CYS A 202 -10.00 -9.63 -8.24
N LEU A 203 -9.47 -9.69 -7.01
CA LEU A 203 -10.24 -9.43 -5.79
C LEU A 203 -10.76 -7.99 -5.76
N PHE A 204 -9.90 -7.02 -6.07
CA PHE A 204 -10.29 -5.61 -6.13
C PHE A 204 -11.41 -5.39 -7.15
N GLU A 205 -11.23 -5.88 -8.38
CA GLU A 205 -12.20 -5.69 -9.45
C GLU A 205 -13.52 -6.41 -9.15
N GLY A 206 -13.46 -7.65 -8.64
CA GLY A 206 -14.66 -8.41 -8.27
C GLY A 206 -15.48 -7.72 -7.18
N THR A 207 -14.81 -7.22 -6.14
CA THR A 207 -15.50 -6.55 -5.03
C THR A 207 -16.00 -5.16 -5.40
N ILE A 208 -15.24 -4.37 -6.16
CA ILE A 208 -15.74 -3.06 -6.60
C ILE A 208 -16.97 -3.20 -7.52
N ARG A 209 -16.99 -4.20 -8.41
CA ARG A 209 -18.19 -4.52 -9.23
C ARG A 209 -19.37 -4.91 -8.36
N LYS A 210 -19.15 -5.67 -7.29
CA LYS A 210 -20.19 -6.12 -6.37
C LYS A 210 -20.80 -4.99 -5.55
N TYR A 211 -19.96 -4.10 -5.02
CA TYR A 211 -20.37 -3.10 -4.03
C TYR A 211 -20.65 -1.70 -4.58
N HIS A 212 -20.30 -1.40 -5.85
CA HIS A 212 -20.56 -0.10 -6.46
C HIS A 212 -21.72 -0.15 -7.46
N PRO A 213 -22.98 0.11 -7.04
CA PRO A 213 -24.15 -0.05 -7.90
C PRO A 213 -24.16 0.91 -9.10
N LYS A 214 -23.51 2.07 -8.97
CA LYS A 214 -23.39 3.07 -10.07
C LYS A 214 -22.62 2.49 -11.28
N LEU A 215 -21.70 1.55 -11.06
CA LEU A 215 -20.94 0.90 -12.15
C LEU A 215 -21.80 -0.05 -12.99
N LYS A 216 -22.91 -0.58 -12.46
CA LYS A 216 -23.80 -1.56 -13.12
C LYS A 216 -23.09 -2.85 -13.59
N LEU A 217 -22.05 -3.28 -12.85
CA LEU A 217 -21.19 -4.41 -13.19
C LEU A 217 -21.34 -5.62 -12.25
N ALA A 218 -22.29 -5.59 -11.32
CA ALA A 218 -22.46 -6.64 -10.31
C ALA A 218 -22.64 -8.05 -10.91
N GLY A 219 -23.26 -8.17 -12.08
CA GLY A 219 -23.46 -9.46 -12.78
C GLY A 219 -22.16 -10.17 -13.18
N THR A 220 -21.03 -9.44 -13.28
CA THR A 220 -19.72 -9.99 -13.65
C THR A 220 -18.74 -10.05 -12.47
N ALA A 221 -19.18 -9.68 -11.27
CA ALA A 221 -18.34 -9.66 -10.08
C ALA A 221 -17.76 -11.04 -9.75
N ASN A 222 -18.59 -12.07 -9.86
CA ASN A 222 -18.22 -13.43 -9.52
C ASN A 222 -17.11 -14.00 -10.42
N ASP A 223 -17.08 -13.65 -11.70
CA ASP A 223 -16.05 -14.11 -12.64
C ASP A 223 -14.66 -13.60 -12.23
N TRP A 224 -14.60 -12.39 -11.69
CA TRP A 224 -13.37 -11.81 -11.17
C TRP A 224 -12.95 -12.43 -9.83
N LEU A 225 -13.90 -12.70 -8.95
CA LEU A 225 -13.62 -13.38 -7.68
C LEU A 225 -13.11 -14.81 -7.91
N ASP A 226 -13.66 -15.54 -8.89
CA ASP A 226 -13.17 -16.88 -9.25
C ASP A 226 -11.71 -16.83 -9.77
N LYS A 227 -11.36 -15.81 -10.57
CA LYS A 227 -9.98 -15.59 -11.01
C LYS A 227 -9.03 -15.21 -9.86
N ALA A 228 -9.54 -14.48 -8.88
CA ALA A 228 -8.76 -14.17 -7.66
C ALA A 228 -8.47 -15.44 -6.86
N ILE A 229 -9.47 -16.30 -6.68
CA ILE A 229 -9.35 -17.60 -6.02
C ILE A 229 -8.33 -18.48 -6.74
N ASP A 230 -8.46 -18.62 -8.07
CA ASP A 230 -7.56 -19.44 -8.87
C ASP A 230 -6.10 -18.97 -8.77
N ALA A 231 -5.85 -17.68 -8.96
CA ALA A 231 -4.52 -17.12 -8.91
C ALA A 231 -3.86 -17.28 -7.51
N ALA A 232 -4.61 -17.00 -6.44
CA ALA A 232 -4.12 -17.19 -5.06
C ALA A 232 -3.86 -18.68 -4.77
N ASN A 233 -4.75 -19.57 -5.19
CA ASN A 233 -4.63 -21.02 -5.00
C ASN A 233 -3.39 -21.60 -5.71
N GLN A 234 -3.03 -21.09 -6.89
CA GLN A 234 -1.80 -21.49 -7.58
C GLN A 234 -0.55 -21.13 -6.75
N VAL A 235 -0.51 -19.96 -6.11
CA VAL A 235 0.60 -19.59 -5.21
C VAL A 235 0.63 -20.50 -3.99
N ILE A 236 -0.53 -20.76 -3.36
CA ILE A 236 -0.65 -21.62 -2.18
C ILE A 236 -0.19 -23.05 -2.50
N LYS A 237 -0.70 -23.65 -3.57
CA LYS A 237 -0.34 -25.00 -4.00
C LYS A 237 1.10 -25.12 -4.48
N GLY A 238 1.67 -24.02 -5.00
CA GLY A 238 3.07 -23.96 -5.41
C GLY A 238 4.06 -24.17 -4.26
N ASN A 239 3.64 -23.96 -3.01
CA ASN A 239 4.38 -24.21 -1.77
C ASN A 239 5.79 -23.61 -1.75
N GLN A 240 6.01 -22.50 -2.48
CA GLN A 240 7.30 -21.79 -2.51
C GLN A 240 7.43 -20.81 -1.35
N TYR A 241 6.30 -20.34 -0.81
CA TYR A 241 6.22 -19.34 0.25
C TYR A 241 5.40 -19.88 1.42
N LYS A 242 5.70 -19.39 2.61
CA LYS A 242 5.03 -19.74 3.87
C LYS A 242 4.98 -18.53 4.77
N LEU A 243 4.09 -18.52 5.74
CA LEU A 243 4.15 -17.54 6.82
C LEU A 243 5.47 -17.68 7.60
N LEU A 244 6.07 -16.57 7.99
CA LEU A 244 7.24 -16.56 8.85
C LEU A 244 6.82 -16.91 10.28
N THR A 245 7.16 -18.13 10.70
CA THR A 245 6.84 -18.66 12.04
C THR A 245 8.10 -19.08 12.82
N THR A 246 9.28 -18.95 12.21
CA THR A 246 10.55 -19.25 12.87
C THR A 246 10.97 -18.11 13.79
N GLY A 247 11.49 -18.43 14.96
CA GLY A 247 11.85 -17.46 16.00
C GLY A 247 10.71 -17.22 17.01
N SER A 248 10.72 -16.07 17.66
CA SER A 248 9.71 -15.72 18.66
C SER A 248 8.42 -15.22 18.02
N THR A 249 7.27 -15.71 18.47
CA THR A 249 5.95 -15.21 18.07
C THR A 249 5.77 -13.70 18.35
N ASP A 250 6.51 -13.18 19.31
CA ASP A 250 6.56 -11.77 19.69
C ASP A 250 7.23 -10.86 18.67
N GLN A 251 7.95 -11.41 17.70
CA GLN A 251 8.80 -10.66 16.75
C GLN A 251 8.60 -11.09 15.29
N ASN A 252 8.09 -12.30 15.04
CA ASN A 252 8.00 -12.88 13.69
C ASN A 252 7.31 -11.95 12.69
N TYR A 253 6.23 -11.32 13.11
CA TYR A 253 5.48 -10.41 12.26
C TYR A 253 6.28 -9.14 11.93
N ARG A 254 6.83 -8.44 12.93
CA ARG A 254 7.59 -7.21 12.75
C ARG A 254 8.92 -7.42 12.04
N ASN A 255 9.55 -8.60 12.21
CA ASN A 255 10.80 -8.96 11.53
C ASN A 255 10.67 -8.99 9.99
N LEU A 256 9.46 -9.03 9.44
CA LEU A 256 9.22 -8.87 8.02
C LEU A 256 9.51 -7.44 7.52
N PHE A 257 9.55 -6.45 8.41
CA PHE A 257 9.55 -5.02 8.06
C PHE A 257 10.77 -4.24 8.56
N ILE A 258 11.58 -4.81 9.44
CA ILE A 258 12.70 -4.09 10.09
C ILE A 258 14.09 -4.56 9.67
N ASN A 259 14.18 -5.56 8.80
CA ASN A 259 15.44 -6.12 8.34
C ASN A 259 15.88 -5.52 6.99
N GLU A 260 17.20 -5.39 6.77
CA GLU A 260 17.78 -4.96 5.49
C GLU A 260 17.46 -5.96 4.38
N THR A 261 17.67 -7.24 4.64
CA THR A 261 17.34 -8.31 3.70
C THR A 261 15.91 -8.77 3.90
N PRO A 262 15.06 -8.73 2.86
CA PRO A 262 13.71 -9.25 2.95
C PRO A 262 13.69 -10.74 3.31
N ASN A 263 12.76 -11.15 4.17
CA ASN A 263 12.61 -12.57 4.49
C ASN A 263 11.82 -13.29 3.38
N SER A 264 12.52 -13.92 2.45
CA SER A 264 11.93 -14.60 1.29
C SER A 264 11.13 -15.88 1.65
N THR A 265 11.05 -16.27 2.92
CA THR A 265 10.08 -17.28 3.35
C THR A 265 8.66 -16.81 3.12
N GLU A 266 8.36 -15.54 3.43
CA GLU A 266 7.03 -14.95 3.30
C GLU A 266 6.97 -13.84 2.24
N VAL A 267 8.04 -13.06 2.03
CA VAL A 267 8.06 -11.92 1.12
C VAL A 267 8.30 -12.37 -0.31
N LEU A 268 7.37 -12.05 -1.22
CA LEU A 268 7.45 -12.36 -2.65
C LEU A 268 8.16 -11.24 -3.42
N LEU A 269 7.84 -9.98 -3.08
CA LEU A 269 8.42 -8.79 -3.70
C LEU A 269 8.53 -7.68 -2.64
N ALA A 270 9.63 -6.96 -2.62
CA ALA A 270 9.91 -5.86 -1.69
C ALA A 270 10.49 -4.63 -2.40
N ALA A 271 10.29 -3.46 -1.81
CA ALA A 271 11.16 -2.31 -1.99
C ALA A 271 12.44 -2.58 -1.21
N VAL A 272 13.48 -3.03 -1.92
CA VAL A 272 14.74 -3.48 -1.30
C VAL A 272 15.63 -2.28 -1.03
N ASN A 273 15.97 -2.07 0.23
CA ASN A 273 16.96 -1.10 0.67
C ASN A 273 18.29 -1.78 0.95
N ASN A 274 19.38 -1.02 0.86
CA ASN A 274 20.72 -1.55 1.07
C ASN A 274 21.64 -0.47 1.62
N LYS A 275 22.19 -0.73 2.80
CA LYS A 275 23.06 0.22 3.50
C LYS A 275 24.36 0.48 2.73
N SER A 276 24.95 -0.55 2.16
CA SER A 276 26.22 -0.45 1.43
C SER A 276 26.07 0.34 0.13
N LEU A 277 24.92 0.21 -0.53
CA LEU A 277 24.57 0.95 -1.76
C LEU A 277 23.92 2.31 -1.48
N ARG A 278 23.72 2.65 -0.20
CA ARG A 278 23.05 3.88 0.24
C ARG A 278 21.63 4.03 -0.33
N VAL A 279 20.92 2.92 -0.46
CA VAL A 279 19.49 2.91 -0.81
C VAL A 279 18.71 2.81 0.50
N PHE A 280 18.01 3.87 0.84
CA PHE A 280 17.33 4.03 2.13
C PHE A 280 15.87 4.42 1.94
N ASN A 281 15.06 4.23 2.99
CA ASN A 281 13.77 4.84 3.17
C ASN A 281 13.81 5.84 4.35
N ASP A 282 12.68 6.42 4.69
CA ASP A 282 12.55 7.44 5.73
C ASP A 282 11.52 7.08 6.83
N ALA A 283 11.32 5.78 7.10
CA ALA A 283 10.31 5.31 8.02
C ALA A 283 10.44 5.92 9.43
N ASN A 284 11.64 5.87 10.02
CA ASN A 284 11.82 6.44 11.35
C ASN A 284 11.58 7.95 11.36
N TRP A 285 12.16 8.67 10.39
CA TRP A 285 11.93 10.11 10.28
C TRP A 285 10.46 10.45 10.16
N TYR A 286 9.72 9.74 9.31
CA TYR A 286 8.30 10.00 9.05
C TYR A 286 7.43 9.75 10.29
N TRP A 287 7.68 8.66 11.02
CA TRP A 287 6.92 8.28 12.20
C TRP A 287 7.39 8.97 13.48
N THR A 288 8.67 9.38 13.58
CA THR A 288 9.29 9.86 14.84
C THR A 288 9.72 11.32 14.81
N SER A 289 9.65 12.05 13.67
CA SER A 289 10.01 13.46 13.64
C SER A 289 8.89 14.34 14.21
N ALA A 290 9.22 15.08 15.28
CA ALA A 290 8.30 16.03 15.90
C ALA A 290 8.02 17.28 15.02
N THR A 291 8.93 17.63 14.13
CA THR A 291 8.85 18.86 13.32
C THR A 291 8.27 18.59 11.94
N TYR A 292 8.78 17.59 11.22
CA TYR A 292 8.48 17.34 9.81
C TYR A 292 7.71 16.05 9.56
N GLY A 293 7.74 15.10 10.48
CA GLY A 293 7.01 13.83 10.35
C GLY A 293 5.49 14.00 10.42
N GLY A 294 4.78 12.99 9.93
CA GLY A 294 3.32 12.97 9.91
C GLY A 294 2.69 12.82 11.30
N ARG A 295 3.44 12.32 12.28
CA ARG A 295 2.96 12.00 13.64
C ARG A 295 1.69 11.15 13.61
N TYR A 296 1.60 10.23 12.66
CA TYR A 296 0.46 9.35 12.57
C TYR A 296 0.37 8.45 13.79
N SER A 297 -0.84 8.26 14.26
CA SER A 297 -1.16 7.43 15.41
C SER A 297 -2.37 6.58 15.07
N PHE A 298 -2.43 5.34 15.56
CA PHE A 298 -3.65 4.56 15.45
C PHE A 298 -4.76 5.17 16.31
N ILE A 299 -6.01 4.98 15.90
CA ILE A 299 -7.18 5.37 16.68
C ILE A 299 -7.71 4.20 17.51
N LYS A 300 -8.35 4.52 18.64
CA LYS A 300 -8.89 3.52 19.59
C LYS A 300 -9.86 2.55 18.94
N THR A 301 -10.72 3.03 18.05
CA THR A 301 -11.71 2.18 17.36
C THR A 301 -11.04 1.04 16.61
N PHE A 302 -9.89 1.28 15.97
CA PHE A 302 -9.13 0.22 15.29
C PHE A 302 -8.39 -0.68 16.29
N ILE A 303 -7.75 -0.11 17.32
CA ILE A 303 -7.07 -0.90 18.35
C ILE A 303 -8.04 -1.89 19.03
N ASN A 304 -9.29 -1.51 19.21
CA ASN A 304 -10.33 -2.37 19.75
C ASN A 304 -10.64 -3.60 18.86
N THR A 305 -10.28 -3.58 17.57
CA THR A 305 -10.48 -4.73 16.66
C THR A 305 -9.51 -5.88 16.90
N TYR A 306 -8.35 -5.62 17.53
CA TYR A 306 -7.42 -6.69 17.90
C TYR A 306 -8.07 -7.59 18.94
N LEU A 307 -7.98 -8.91 18.73
CA LEU A 307 -8.54 -9.91 19.64
C LEU A 307 -7.71 -10.03 20.93
N ASN A 308 -8.26 -10.66 21.95
CA ASN A 308 -7.50 -11.22 23.04
C ASN A 308 -6.74 -12.47 22.57
N THR A 309 -5.70 -12.90 23.31
CA THR A 309 -4.91 -14.11 22.97
C THR A 309 -5.73 -15.40 22.98
N ASP A 310 -6.85 -15.44 23.69
CA ASP A 310 -7.79 -16.54 23.68
C ASP A 310 -8.76 -16.54 22.48
N GLY A 311 -8.64 -15.53 21.59
CA GLY A 311 -9.46 -15.38 20.39
C GLY A 311 -10.79 -14.66 20.61
N THR A 312 -11.11 -14.23 21.82
CA THR A 312 -12.32 -13.46 22.10
C THR A 312 -12.18 -11.99 21.67
N PRO A 313 -13.26 -11.33 21.24
CA PRO A 313 -13.22 -9.89 21.01
C PRO A 313 -12.90 -9.13 22.30
N PHE A 314 -11.95 -8.20 22.23
CA PHE A 314 -11.63 -7.30 23.35
C PHE A 314 -12.86 -6.53 23.84
N THR A 315 -13.72 -6.16 22.93
CA THR A 315 -14.92 -5.37 23.14
C THR A 315 -16.07 -6.16 23.79
N ALA A 316 -15.91 -7.47 23.97
CA ALA A 316 -16.90 -8.30 24.68
C ALA A 316 -16.90 -8.07 26.21
N GLN A 317 -15.82 -7.48 26.75
CA GLN A 317 -15.76 -7.18 28.19
C GLN A 317 -16.49 -5.87 28.53
N ALA A 318 -17.09 -5.81 29.71
CA ALA A 318 -17.73 -4.59 30.18
C ALA A 318 -16.73 -3.44 30.30
N ASP A 319 -17.18 -2.22 30.02
CA ASP A 319 -16.38 -0.99 30.16
C ASP A 319 -15.04 -0.98 29.41
N PHE A 320 -14.90 -1.77 28.31
CA PHE A 320 -13.66 -1.83 27.53
C PHE A 320 -13.13 -0.45 27.11
N ASN A 321 -14.00 0.55 26.94
CA ASN A 321 -13.63 1.93 26.60
C ASN A 321 -13.02 2.73 27.75
N LYS A 322 -13.10 2.24 29.00
CA LYS A 322 -12.59 2.91 30.21
C LYS A 322 -11.33 2.26 30.77
N ILE A 323 -10.77 1.28 30.07
CA ILE A 323 -9.57 0.58 30.51
C ILE A 323 -8.36 1.48 30.26
N PRO A 324 -7.51 1.75 31.29
CA PRO A 324 -6.27 2.50 31.09
C PRO A 324 -5.31 1.82 30.11
N PHE A 325 -4.53 2.60 29.39
CA PHE A 325 -3.66 2.13 28.30
C PHE A 325 -2.81 0.91 28.68
N ALA A 326 -2.08 0.97 29.80
CA ALA A 326 -1.20 -0.11 30.21
C ALA A 326 -1.93 -1.46 30.46
N GLN A 327 -3.22 -1.41 30.79
CA GLN A 327 -4.07 -2.61 30.95
C GLN A 327 -4.76 -2.99 29.62
N GLU A 328 -5.20 -1.99 28.84
CA GLU A 328 -5.87 -2.19 27.56
C GLU A 328 -5.03 -3.01 26.56
N VAL A 329 -3.72 -2.85 26.59
CA VAL A 329 -2.81 -3.50 25.62
C VAL A 329 -2.33 -4.89 26.06
N LYS A 330 -2.70 -5.37 27.27
CA LYS A 330 -2.29 -6.68 27.79
C LYS A 330 -3.14 -7.81 27.21
N ASN A 331 -2.52 -8.99 27.08
CA ASN A 331 -3.17 -10.24 26.66
C ASN A 331 -3.91 -10.12 25.32
N ARG A 332 -3.39 -9.30 24.43
CA ARG A 332 -3.95 -9.06 23.09
C ARG A 332 -3.17 -9.84 22.03
N ASP A 333 -3.77 -9.96 20.86
CA ASP A 333 -3.12 -10.38 19.63
C ASP A 333 -1.69 -9.81 19.55
N LEU A 334 -0.68 -10.68 19.40
CA LEU A 334 0.72 -10.28 19.50
C LEU A 334 1.17 -9.33 18.38
N ARG A 335 0.38 -9.19 17.29
CA ARG A 335 0.63 -8.17 16.28
C ARG A 335 0.45 -6.76 16.84
N LEU A 336 -0.39 -6.57 17.89
CA LEU A 336 -0.56 -5.26 18.51
C LEU A 336 0.77 -4.75 19.07
N LYS A 337 1.47 -5.58 19.88
CA LYS A 337 2.79 -5.19 20.44
C LYS A 337 3.89 -5.04 19.40
N GLN A 338 3.69 -5.60 18.21
CA GLN A 338 4.59 -5.49 17.07
C GLN A 338 4.22 -4.31 16.14
N SER A 339 3.10 -3.66 16.40
CA SER A 339 2.59 -2.52 15.62
C SER A 339 2.66 -1.20 16.37
N ILE A 340 2.55 -1.20 17.71
CA ILE A 340 2.59 0.02 18.53
C ILE A 340 3.60 -0.08 19.68
N ARG A 341 4.07 1.07 20.19
CA ARG A 341 4.84 1.13 21.42
C ARG A 341 3.95 0.75 22.60
N MET A 342 4.37 -0.24 23.37
CA MET A 342 3.68 -0.67 24.60
C MET A 342 4.60 -1.54 25.46
N GLY A 343 4.28 -1.66 26.76
CA GLY A 343 5.00 -2.52 27.69
C GLY A 343 6.51 -2.23 27.68
N ASN A 344 7.32 -3.25 27.52
CA ASN A 344 8.77 -3.18 27.56
C ASN A 344 9.44 -2.90 26.18
N TYR A 345 8.72 -2.31 25.23
CA TYR A 345 9.32 -1.90 23.97
C TYR A 345 10.55 -1.04 24.22
N SER A 346 11.65 -1.32 23.50
CA SER A 346 12.91 -0.61 23.72
C SER A 346 13.55 -0.15 22.41
N ARG A 347 14.29 0.95 22.50
CA ARG A 347 15.17 1.47 21.43
C ARG A 347 16.57 1.62 21.99
N ASP A 348 17.56 1.13 21.25
CA ASP A 348 18.97 1.11 21.69
C ASP A 348 19.13 0.52 23.12
N GLY A 349 18.32 -0.49 23.47
CA GLY A 349 18.33 -1.13 24.79
C GLY A 349 17.65 -0.35 25.92
N VAL A 350 17.06 0.82 25.63
CA VAL A 350 16.33 1.65 26.62
C VAL A 350 14.83 1.45 26.43
N VAL A 351 14.13 1.06 27.48
CA VAL A 351 12.66 0.96 27.48
C VAL A 351 12.07 2.33 27.14
N THR A 352 11.15 2.34 26.18
CA THR A 352 10.60 3.56 25.59
C THR A 352 9.09 3.45 25.48
N PRO A 353 8.32 4.05 26.42
CA PRO A 353 6.87 4.11 26.37
C PRO A 353 6.36 4.95 25.17
N PRO A 354 5.05 4.98 24.90
CA PRO A 354 4.47 5.92 23.96
C PRO A 354 4.88 7.35 24.27
N ASP A 355 5.41 8.06 23.26
CA ASP A 355 5.92 9.41 23.41
C ASP A 355 4.98 10.43 22.78
N PHE A 356 4.31 11.23 23.59
CA PHE A 356 3.35 12.24 23.13
C PHE A 356 3.98 13.42 22.38
N THR A 357 5.30 13.45 22.26
CA THR A 357 5.98 14.31 21.27
C THR A 357 5.68 13.84 19.83
N TYR A 358 5.44 12.54 19.63
CA TYR A 358 5.26 11.89 18.33
C TYR A 358 3.90 11.22 18.11
N THR A 359 3.08 11.09 19.15
CA THR A 359 1.72 10.54 19.07
C THR A 359 0.71 11.51 19.64
N TYR A 360 -0.53 11.47 19.12
CA TYR A 360 -1.66 12.25 19.65
C TYR A 360 -2.70 11.36 20.33
N THR A 361 -2.65 10.05 20.13
CA THR A 361 -3.66 9.11 20.65
C THR A 361 -3.13 8.20 21.75
N GLY A 362 -1.81 8.11 21.91
CA GLY A 362 -1.13 7.10 22.71
C GLY A 362 -0.74 5.83 21.94
N TYR A 363 -1.39 5.54 20.82
CA TYR A 363 -1.11 4.33 20.00
C TYR A 363 -0.08 4.63 18.91
N MET A 364 1.18 4.78 19.33
CA MET A 364 2.30 5.17 18.46
C MET A 364 2.80 4.02 17.61
N PRO A 365 2.79 4.12 16.25
CA PRO A 365 3.23 3.05 15.37
C PRO A 365 4.74 2.75 15.47
N ILE A 366 5.09 1.44 15.35
CA ILE A 366 6.49 0.96 15.29
C ILE A 366 6.73 -0.07 14.19
N LYS A 367 5.69 -0.60 13.55
CA LYS A 367 5.79 -1.75 12.64
C LYS A 367 6.89 -1.61 11.58
N LEU A 368 7.00 -0.43 10.96
CA LEU A 368 7.94 -0.16 9.87
C LEU A 368 9.23 0.54 10.34
N ALA A 369 9.29 0.99 11.59
CA ALA A 369 10.42 1.73 12.14
C ALA A 369 11.47 0.80 12.75
N VAL A 370 12.75 1.10 12.54
CA VAL A 370 13.89 0.39 13.15
C VAL A 370 14.11 0.91 14.57
N ASP A 371 14.56 0.03 15.49
CA ASP A 371 14.70 0.35 16.91
C ASP A 371 15.98 1.13 17.26
N ALA A 372 16.73 1.61 16.26
CA ALA A 372 17.95 2.38 16.42
C ALA A 372 17.66 3.89 16.21
N LYS A 373 18.00 4.73 17.20
CA LYS A 373 17.86 6.19 17.12
C LYS A 373 18.72 6.80 16.00
N ALA A 374 19.84 6.17 15.68
CA ALA A 374 20.72 6.59 14.58
C ALA A 374 20.02 6.60 13.21
N THR A 375 18.85 5.96 13.07
CA THR A 375 18.06 5.92 11.84
C THR A 375 16.91 6.93 11.82
N ASP A 376 16.82 7.84 12.79
CA ASP A 376 15.72 8.82 12.87
C ASP A 376 15.84 10.00 11.88
N GLY A 377 16.99 10.11 11.18
CA GLY A 377 17.20 11.10 10.13
C GLY A 377 16.46 10.79 8.83
N VAL A 378 16.43 11.78 7.93
CA VAL A 378 15.86 11.61 6.58
C VAL A 378 16.74 10.65 5.78
N ALA A 379 16.11 9.65 5.16
CA ALA A 379 16.81 8.64 4.34
C ALA A 379 17.96 7.93 5.08
N GLU A 380 17.68 7.48 6.31
CA GLU A 380 18.64 6.72 7.14
C GLU A 380 18.18 5.28 7.40
N ASN A 381 16.93 4.94 7.05
CA ASN A 381 16.40 3.61 7.24
C ASN A 381 16.85 2.66 6.14
N PHE A 382 17.49 1.57 6.53
CA PHE A 382 18.01 0.54 5.63
C PHE A 382 17.10 -0.69 5.50
N ASN A 383 16.02 -0.76 6.27
CA ASN A 383 15.09 -1.90 6.23
C ASN A 383 14.32 -1.95 4.91
N SER A 384 14.26 -3.13 4.32
CA SER A 384 13.45 -3.40 3.14
C SER A 384 11.98 -3.62 3.52
N LEU A 385 11.07 -3.12 2.67
CA LEU A 385 9.64 -3.16 2.96
C LEU A 385 8.89 -4.02 1.94
N PRO A 386 8.07 -5.00 2.39
CA PRO A 386 7.29 -5.85 1.50
C PRO A 386 6.29 -5.05 0.64
N LEU A 387 6.23 -5.36 -0.66
CA LEU A 387 5.18 -4.94 -1.60
C LEU A 387 4.12 -6.02 -1.79
N ILE A 388 4.57 -7.27 -1.81
CA ILE A 388 3.71 -8.46 -1.93
C ILE A 388 4.26 -9.53 -1.00
N ARG A 389 3.42 -10.08 -0.13
CA ARG A 389 3.79 -11.15 0.79
C ARG A 389 2.70 -12.23 0.89
N TYR A 390 3.10 -13.42 1.34
CA TYR A 390 2.25 -14.60 1.33
C TYR A 390 0.97 -14.46 2.17
N ALA A 391 1.02 -13.73 3.29
CA ALA A 391 -0.17 -13.45 4.10
C ALA A 391 -1.26 -12.71 3.32
N GLU A 392 -0.90 -11.79 2.43
CA GLU A 392 -1.86 -11.13 1.53
C GLU A 392 -2.52 -12.13 0.58
N VAL A 393 -1.76 -13.09 0.04
CA VAL A 393 -2.30 -14.13 -0.85
C VAL A 393 -3.33 -14.99 -0.13
N LEU A 394 -3.05 -15.38 1.13
CA LEU A 394 -4.00 -16.12 1.97
C LEU A 394 -5.28 -15.32 2.21
N LEU A 395 -5.15 -14.03 2.50
CA LEU A 395 -6.29 -13.13 2.74
C LEU A 395 -7.09 -12.86 1.46
N ASN A 396 -6.42 -12.72 0.30
CA ASN A 396 -7.09 -12.56 -0.99
C ASN A 396 -7.93 -13.81 -1.33
N TYR A 397 -7.38 -15.01 -1.09
CA TYR A 397 -8.10 -16.26 -1.27
C TYR A 397 -9.32 -16.34 -0.35
N ALA A 398 -9.10 -16.12 0.95
CA ALA A 398 -10.16 -16.22 1.96
C ALA A 398 -11.33 -15.26 1.67
N GLU A 399 -11.00 -13.99 1.39
CA GLU A 399 -12.01 -12.98 1.10
C GLU A 399 -12.77 -13.29 -0.18
N ALA A 400 -12.07 -13.65 -1.27
CA ALA A 400 -12.73 -13.98 -2.53
C ALA A 400 -13.69 -15.17 -2.39
N LYS A 401 -13.31 -16.21 -1.63
CA LYS A 401 -14.16 -17.37 -1.31
C LYS A 401 -15.39 -16.96 -0.49
N ALA A 402 -15.22 -16.13 0.53
CA ALA A 402 -16.31 -15.64 1.36
C ALA A 402 -17.26 -14.72 0.57
N GLU A 403 -16.71 -13.83 -0.27
CA GLU A 403 -17.52 -12.97 -1.16
C GLU A 403 -18.33 -13.77 -2.20
N ARG A 404 -17.84 -14.96 -2.59
CA ARG A 404 -18.55 -15.93 -3.44
C ARG A 404 -19.60 -16.75 -2.66
N GLY A 405 -19.60 -16.71 -1.33
CA GLY A 405 -20.50 -17.49 -0.49
C GLY A 405 -20.16 -19.00 -0.44
N ASN A 406 -18.90 -19.36 -0.73
CA ASN A 406 -18.43 -20.76 -0.75
C ASN A 406 -17.18 -20.99 0.13
N PHE A 407 -16.98 -20.15 1.14
CA PHE A 407 -15.90 -20.27 2.12
C PHE A 407 -16.21 -21.38 3.14
N THR A 408 -15.27 -22.30 3.34
CA THR A 408 -15.46 -23.50 4.19
C THR A 408 -14.54 -23.48 5.41
N ALA A 409 -14.74 -24.44 6.32
CA ALA A 409 -13.83 -24.64 7.46
C ALA A 409 -12.41 -25.04 7.01
N GLU A 410 -12.28 -25.77 5.90
CA GLU A 410 -10.99 -26.11 5.30
C GLU A 410 -10.28 -24.85 4.77
N ASP A 411 -11.03 -23.96 4.12
CA ASP A 411 -10.48 -22.67 3.66
C ASP A 411 -10.01 -21.80 4.86
N TRP A 412 -10.78 -21.84 5.96
CA TRP A 412 -10.39 -21.16 7.20
C TRP A 412 -9.08 -21.72 7.75
N ASN A 413 -8.96 -23.05 7.85
CA ASN A 413 -7.76 -23.72 8.34
C ASN A 413 -6.55 -23.49 7.44
N LEU A 414 -6.77 -23.30 6.16
CA LEU A 414 -5.73 -23.00 5.17
C LEU A 414 -5.24 -21.55 5.27
N THR A 415 -6.08 -20.61 5.67
CA THR A 415 -5.83 -19.18 5.50
C THR A 415 -5.80 -18.40 6.83
N ILE A 416 -6.93 -18.29 7.53
CA ILE A 416 -7.08 -17.44 8.71
C ILE A 416 -6.45 -18.07 9.97
N ALA A 417 -6.65 -19.35 10.18
CA ALA A 417 -6.12 -20.05 11.35
C ALA A 417 -4.58 -19.94 11.46
N PRO A 418 -3.78 -20.13 10.39
CA PRO A 418 -2.33 -19.96 10.46
C PRO A 418 -1.90 -18.52 10.79
N LEU A 419 -2.62 -17.50 10.30
CA LEU A 419 -2.34 -16.10 10.62
C LEU A 419 -2.56 -15.82 12.12
N ARG A 420 -3.68 -16.34 12.68
CA ARG A 420 -3.99 -16.24 14.10
C ARG A 420 -3.00 -16.99 14.98
N LEU A 421 -2.60 -18.20 14.61
CA LEU A 421 -1.57 -18.96 15.33
C LEU A 421 -0.24 -18.20 15.39
N ARG A 422 0.20 -17.62 14.27
CA ARG A 422 1.39 -16.76 14.24
C ARG A 422 1.24 -15.54 15.15
N ALA A 423 0.05 -15.00 15.26
CA ALA A 423 -0.29 -13.87 16.13
C ALA A 423 -0.45 -14.25 17.61
N GLY A 424 -0.19 -15.52 17.99
CA GLY A 424 -0.33 -16.02 19.36
C GLY A 424 -1.77 -16.21 19.82
N ILE A 425 -2.73 -16.22 18.91
CA ILE A 425 -4.14 -16.48 19.22
C ILE A 425 -4.34 -17.99 19.30
N THR A 426 -4.85 -18.48 20.43
CA THR A 426 -4.95 -19.91 20.72
C THR A 426 -6.21 -20.57 20.15
N VAL A 427 -7.31 -19.82 20.01
CA VAL A 427 -8.56 -20.32 19.42
C VAL A 427 -8.62 -19.90 17.96
N THR A 428 -8.56 -20.88 17.07
CA THR A 428 -8.48 -20.67 15.62
C THR A 428 -9.66 -21.25 14.85
N THR A 429 -10.77 -21.58 15.53
CA THR A 429 -11.99 -22.07 14.87
C THR A 429 -12.74 -20.94 14.18
N PRO A 430 -13.48 -21.21 13.08
CA PRO A 430 -14.34 -20.22 12.47
C PRO A 430 -15.38 -19.69 13.47
N PRO A 431 -15.71 -18.38 13.45
CA PRO A 431 -16.75 -17.83 14.30
C PRO A 431 -18.13 -18.33 13.84
N VAL A 432 -19.03 -18.55 14.79
CA VAL A 432 -20.42 -18.94 14.53
C VAL A 432 -21.40 -17.76 14.66
N THR A 433 -20.96 -16.65 15.25
CA THR A 433 -21.75 -15.42 15.43
C THR A 433 -20.99 -14.22 14.91
N ALA A 434 -21.72 -13.28 14.33
CA ALA A 434 -21.17 -12.01 13.89
C ALA A 434 -20.75 -11.16 15.08
N ASP A 435 -19.57 -10.51 15.00
CA ASP A 435 -19.10 -9.61 16.02
C ASP A 435 -19.91 -8.29 15.97
N PRO A 436 -20.65 -7.94 17.05
CA PRO A 436 -21.47 -6.73 17.08
C PRO A 436 -20.66 -5.44 16.94
N TYR A 437 -19.42 -5.42 17.46
CA TYR A 437 -18.54 -4.26 17.35
C TYR A 437 -18.14 -3.99 15.90
N LEU A 438 -17.78 -5.02 15.14
CA LEU A 438 -17.45 -4.89 13.73
C LEU A 438 -18.66 -4.46 12.90
N GLN A 439 -19.85 -5.02 13.18
CA GLN A 439 -21.08 -4.60 12.53
C GLN A 439 -21.40 -3.14 12.82
N GLN A 440 -21.30 -2.73 14.06
CA GLN A 440 -21.65 -1.36 14.46
C GLN A 440 -20.68 -0.31 13.88
N HIS A 441 -19.38 -0.59 13.89
CA HIS A 441 -18.36 0.44 13.60
C HIS A 441 -17.80 0.37 12.18
N TYR A 442 -17.82 -0.81 11.53
CA TYR A 442 -17.12 -1.01 10.25
C TYR A 442 -18.00 -1.56 9.14
N PHE A 443 -18.82 -2.58 9.43
CA PHE A 443 -19.47 -3.38 8.39
C PHE A 443 -20.97 -3.61 8.69
N PRO A 444 -21.79 -2.57 8.78
CA PRO A 444 -23.19 -2.69 9.23
C PRO A 444 -24.06 -3.59 8.30
N GLY A 445 -23.65 -3.75 7.03
CA GLY A 445 -24.38 -4.58 6.07
C GLY A 445 -23.92 -6.06 6.01
N ILE A 446 -22.94 -6.47 6.83
CA ILE A 446 -22.36 -7.82 6.79
C ILE A 446 -22.90 -8.65 7.97
N ASN A 447 -23.59 -9.75 7.67
CA ASN A 447 -24.11 -10.69 8.67
C ASN A 447 -23.34 -12.02 8.69
N ASP A 448 -22.52 -12.30 7.68
CA ASP A 448 -21.65 -13.47 7.64
C ASP A 448 -20.51 -13.34 8.65
N PRO A 449 -20.45 -14.18 9.70
CA PRO A 449 -19.41 -14.09 10.72
C PRO A 449 -18.01 -14.32 10.13
N ALA A 450 -17.87 -15.22 9.18
CA ALA A 450 -16.58 -15.53 8.56
C ALA A 450 -16.05 -14.35 7.75
N LEU A 451 -16.89 -13.69 6.96
CA LEU A 451 -16.50 -12.51 6.18
C LEU A 451 -16.11 -11.34 7.08
N LEU A 452 -16.82 -11.12 8.20
CA LEU A 452 -16.46 -10.10 9.19
C LEU A 452 -15.05 -10.35 9.76
N GLU A 453 -14.78 -11.59 10.14
CA GLU A 453 -13.47 -11.97 10.70
C GLU A 453 -12.34 -11.91 9.65
N ILE A 454 -12.61 -12.30 8.39
CA ILE A 454 -11.64 -12.15 7.30
C ILE A 454 -11.29 -10.67 7.09
N ARG A 455 -12.27 -9.78 7.12
CA ARG A 455 -12.03 -8.33 7.00
C ARG A 455 -11.30 -7.75 8.22
N ARG A 456 -11.57 -8.25 9.44
CA ARG A 456 -10.78 -7.95 10.64
C ARG A 456 -9.32 -8.36 10.47
N GLU A 457 -9.10 -9.64 10.12
CA GLU A 457 -7.76 -10.18 9.91
C GLU A 457 -6.99 -9.40 8.85
N ARG A 458 -7.66 -9.06 7.74
CA ARG A 458 -7.05 -8.26 6.69
C ARG A 458 -6.64 -6.86 7.17
N GLY A 459 -7.50 -6.18 7.92
CA GLY A 459 -7.20 -4.88 8.49
C GLY A 459 -6.00 -4.90 9.44
N ILE A 460 -5.94 -5.89 10.34
CA ILE A 460 -4.87 -6.04 11.34
C ILE A 460 -3.57 -6.50 10.68
N GLU A 461 -3.65 -7.53 9.84
CA GLU A 461 -2.49 -8.16 9.21
C GLU A 461 -1.77 -7.20 8.27
N LEU A 462 -2.51 -6.47 7.44
CA LEU A 462 -1.97 -5.57 6.43
C LEU A 462 -1.89 -4.10 6.89
N ALA A 463 -2.12 -3.80 8.16
CA ALA A 463 -2.01 -2.44 8.70
C ALA A 463 -0.66 -1.81 8.36
N LEU A 464 -0.64 -0.55 7.92
CA LEU A 464 0.54 0.23 7.52
C LEU A 464 1.26 -0.26 6.23
N GLU A 465 0.63 -1.12 5.42
CA GLU A 465 1.21 -1.63 4.18
C GLU A 465 0.57 -1.03 2.91
N GLY A 466 -0.25 0.02 3.05
CA GLY A 466 -0.83 0.76 1.92
C GLY A 466 -2.08 0.13 1.30
N PHE A 467 -2.75 -0.81 1.99
CA PHE A 467 -3.92 -1.51 1.46
C PHE A 467 -5.26 -0.88 1.86
N ARG A 468 -5.29 -0.18 3.00
CA ARG A 468 -6.58 0.13 3.65
C ARG A 468 -7.48 1.02 2.81
N TYR A 469 -6.95 2.05 2.17
CA TYR A 469 -7.77 2.92 1.33
C TYR A 469 -8.39 2.18 0.14
N ASP A 470 -7.62 1.30 -0.51
CA ASP A 470 -8.11 0.46 -1.60
C ASP A 470 -9.22 -0.51 -1.11
N ASP A 471 -9.07 -1.06 0.10
CA ASP A 471 -10.08 -1.91 0.73
C ASP A 471 -11.37 -1.15 1.01
N LEU A 472 -11.29 0.04 1.62
CA LEU A 472 -12.44 0.90 1.87
C LEU A 472 -13.14 1.29 0.56
N LYS A 473 -12.35 1.61 -0.44
CA LYS A 473 -12.84 1.96 -1.77
C LYS A 473 -13.62 0.82 -2.42
N ARG A 474 -13.01 -0.37 -2.54
CA ARG A 474 -13.64 -1.51 -3.20
C ARG A 474 -14.86 -2.08 -2.45
N TRP A 475 -14.93 -1.90 -1.13
CA TRP A 475 -16.09 -2.26 -0.31
C TRP A 475 -17.17 -1.18 -0.25
N HIS A 476 -16.99 -0.04 -0.90
CA HIS A 476 -17.88 1.13 -0.85
C HIS A 476 -18.07 1.69 0.58
N LEU A 477 -16.98 1.74 1.35
CA LEU A 477 -16.93 2.16 2.75
C LEU A 477 -16.09 3.42 2.97
N GLY A 478 -16.02 4.31 1.98
CA GLY A 478 -15.25 5.55 2.07
C GLY A 478 -15.69 6.48 3.21
N ASN A 479 -16.93 6.37 3.65
CA ASN A 479 -17.45 7.10 4.82
C ASN A 479 -16.67 6.79 6.11
N LEU A 480 -16.03 5.61 6.23
CA LEU A 480 -15.19 5.27 7.38
C LEU A 480 -13.98 6.20 7.54
N LEU A 481 -13.53 6.88 6.48
CA LEU A 481 -12.49 7.91 6.56
C LEU A 481 -12.89 9.11 7.44
N THR A 482 -14.17 9.22 7.80
CA THR A 482 -14.68 10.30 8.66
C THR A 482 -14.99 9.83 10.08
N MET A 483 -14.54 8.62 10.48
CA MET A 483 -14.71 8.10 11.84
C MET A 483 -14.12 9.06 12.88
N PRO A 484 -14.69 9.11 14.11
CA PRO A 484 -14.09 9.86 15.22
C PRO A 484 -12.65 9.42 15.47
N TYR A 485 -11.78 10.39 15.72
CA TYR A 485 -10.39 10.12 16.07
C TYR A 485 -10.24 10.04 17.60
N ASP A 486 -10.60 8.89 18.16
CA ASP A 486 -10.47 8.64 19.58
C ASP A 486 -9.08 8.04 19.90
N GLY A 487 -8.47 8.54 20.98
CA GLY A 487 -7.25 8.02 21.57
C GLY A 487 -7.52 7.22 22.83
N MET A 488 -6.45 6.96 23.59
CA MET A 488 -6.50 6.21 24.84
C MET A 488 -7.44 6.85 25.87
N TYR A 489 -7.88 6.05 26.84
CA TYR A 489 -8.66 6.53 27.97
C TYR A 489 -7.78 7.27 28.97
N VAL A 490 -8.24 8.45 29.39
CA VAL A 490 -7.63 9.30 30.43
C VAL A 490 -8.52 9.29 31.65
N PRO A 491 -8.08 8.72 32.78
CA PRO A 491 -8.91 8.60 33.99
C PRO A 491 -9.32 9.94 34.60
N SER A 492 -8.41 10.91 34.62
CA SER A 492 -8.71 12.29 35.04
C SER A 492 -7.60 13.25 34.58
N LEU A 493 -7.93 14.53 34.44
CA LEU A 493 -6.95 15.60 34.26
C LEU A 493 -6.04 15.73 35.51
N ASN A 494 -4.83 16.24 35.27
CA ASN A 494 -3.80 16.48 36.30
C ASN A 494 -3.32 15.22 37.03
N THR A 495 -3.60 14.03 36.49
CA THR A 495 -3.11 12.75 37.03
C THR A 495 -1.92 12.28 36.23
N LEU A 496 -0.84 11.94 36.90
CA LEU A 496 0.35 11.33 36.32
C LEU A 496 0.02 9.89 35.93
N MET A 497 0.42 9.49 34.70
CA MET A 497 0.16 8.16 34.18
C MET A 497 1.47 7.46 33.81
N ASP A 498 1.62 6.23 34.24
CA ASP A 498 2.63 5.26 33.85
C ASP A 498 2.01 4.40 32.73
N LEU A 499 2.55 4.49 31.50
CA LEU A 499 1.97 3.85 30.32
C LEU A 499 2.52 2.43 30.07
N ASN A 500 3.59 2.05 30.75
CA ASN A 500 4.25 0.75 30.56
C ASN A 500 4.46 -0.04 31.85
N GLU A 501 4.02 0.50 32.99
CA GLU A 501 4.12 -0.08 34.34
C GLU A 501 5.58 -0.32 34.79
N ASP A 502 6.50 0.56 34.38
CA ASP A 502 7.89 0.51 34.86
C ASP A 502 8.13 1.29 36.15
N GLY A 503 7.06 1.87 36.73
CA GLY A 503 7.09 2.68 37.96
C GLY A 503 7.47 4.13 37.72
N LYS A 504 7.68 4.56 36.51
CA LYS A 504 7.94 5.96 36.14
C LYS A 504 6.70 6.55 35.48
N MET A 505 6.48 7.83 35.74
CA MET A 505 5.37 8.55 35.13
C MET A 505 5.79 9.09 33.75
N ASP A 506 4.98 8.86 32.72
CA ASP A 506 5.26 9.19 31.33
C ASP A 506 4.51 10.44 30.86
N VAL A 507 3.24 10.56 31.23
CA VAL A 507 2.37 11.63 30.71
C VAL A 507 1.41 12.16 31.78
N CYS A 508 1.05 13.43 31.63
CA CYS A 508 -0.02 14.08 32.39
C CYS A 508 -0.86 14.96 31.46
N PHE A 509 -2.16 14.71 31.40
CA PHE A 509 -3.10 15.52 30.62
C PHE A 509 -3.57 16.71 31.47
N VAL A 510 -3.41 17.93 30.95
CA VAL A 510 -3.63 19.16 31.70
C VAL A 510 -4.36 20.20 30.85
N GLU A 511 -5.19 21.07 31.48
CA GLU A 511 -5.77 22.26 30.82
C GLU A 511 -4.77 23.44 30.81
N LYS A 512 -3.78 23.41 31.69
CA LYS A 512 -2.74 24.43 31.77
C LYS A 512 -1.41 23.76 32.17
N ILE A 513 -0.36 24.03 31.41
CA ILE A 513 0.98 23.52 31.73
C ILE A 513 1.42 24.07 33.10
N PRO A 514 1.78 23.20 34.07
CA PRO A 514 2.20 23.64 35.39
C PRO A 514 3.56 24.35 35.34
N ALA A 515 3.77 25.30 36.24
CA ALA A 515 5.06 25.99 36.37
C ALA A 515 6.18 25.04 36.81
N THR A 516 5.88 24.11 37.73
CA THR A 516 6.80 23.06 38.17
C THR A 516 6.40 21.74 37.51
N LYS A 517 7.32 21.10 36.83
CA LYS A 517 7.10 19.83 36.12
C LYS A 517 7.83 18.69 36.80
N VAL A 518 7.25 17.50 36.79
CA VAL A 518 7.94 16.27 37.16
C VAL A 518 8.92 15.92 36.03
N PRO A 519 10.21 15.71 36.35
CA PRO A 519 11.19 15.33 35.32
C PRO A 519 10.79 14.03 34.59
N GLY A 520 10.94 14.00 33.26
CA GLY A 520 10.60 12.84 32.44
C GLY A 520 9.14 12.77 32.02
N VAL A 521 8.23 13.54 32.63
CA VAL A 521 6.81 13.53 32.29
C VAL A 521 6.49 14.49 31.15
N TYR A 522 5.81 14.01 30.11
CA TYR A 522 5.24 14.85 29.08
C TYR A 522 3.89 15.43 29.56
N TYR A 523 3.75 16.75 29.52
CA TYR A 523 2.49 17.44 29.87
C TYR A 523 1.72 17.74 28.60
N PHE A 524 0.66 16.97 28.34
CA PHE A 524 -0.19 17.10 27.16
C PHE A 524 -1.32 18.11 27.44
N LEU A 525 -1.38 19.17 26.62
CA LEU A 525 -2.37 20.22 26.77
C LEU A 525 -3.72 19.82 26.16
N ILE A 526 -4.76 19.82 26.98
CA ILE A 526 -6.16 19.70 26.56
C ILE A 526 -6.69 21.09 26.32
N ASP A 527 -6.65 21.54 25.07
CA ASP A 527 -7.02 22.89 24.66
C ASP A 527 -8.53 23.08 24.43
N LYS A 528 -9.32 22.00 24.48
CA LYS A 528 -10.77 21.94 24.25
C LYS A 528 -11.20 22.35 22.83
N VAL A 529 -10.27 22.58 21.93
CA VAL A 529 -10.48 22.90 20.52
C VAL A 529 -10.02 21.75 19.66
N GLN A 530 -8.72 21.52 19.59
CA GLN A 530 -8.14 20.43 18.81
C GLN A 530 -8.10 19.12 19.60
N PHE A 531 -7.86 19.21 20.93
CA PHE A 531 -7.78 18.09 21.84
C PHE A 531 -8.74 18.28 23.00
N LYS A 532 -9.63 17.31 23.20
CA LYS A 532 -10.56 17.28 24.33
C LYS A 532 -10.67 15.87 24.91
N LEU A 533 -11.30 15.75 26.08
CA LEU A 533 -11.70 14.47 26.66
C LEU A 533 -13.20 14.28 26.46
N SER A 534 -13.64 13.07 26.16
CA SER A 534 -15.04 12.77 25.83
C SER A 534 -16.05 13.18 26.91
N ASN A 535 -15.63 13.24 28.17
CA ASN A 535 -16.45 13.67 29.31
C ASN A 535 -15.93 14.98 29.95
N GLY A 536 -15.15 15.77 29.23
CA GLY A 536 -14.58 17.03 29.72
C GLY A 536 -13.33 16.87 30.58
N THR A 537 -13.43 16.25 31.76
CA THR A 537 -12.31 16.07 32.72
C THR A 537 -11.74 14.66 32.73
N ASN A 538 -12.36 13.71 32.04
CA ASN A 538 -11.93 12.33 31.85
C ASN A 538 -12.50 11.76 30.56
N GLY A 539 -12.18 10.51 30.25
CA GLY A 539 -12.71 9.82 29.08
C GLY A 539 -11.68 9.61 27.98
N ASN A 540 -12.11 9.23 26.79
CA ASN A 540 -11.21 9.03 25.67
C ASN A 540 -10.70 10.38 25.15
N LEU A 541 -9.43 10.44 24.83
CA LEU A 541 -8.84 11.58 24.12
C LEU A 541 -9.48 11.68 22.73
N GLN A 542 -9.99 12.86 22.37
CA GLN A 542 -10.65 13.14 21.10
C GLN A 542 -9.90 14.21 20.34
N LEU A 543 -9.66 13.97 19.03
CA LEU A 543 -8.89 14.83 18.17
C LEU A 543 -9.76 15.36 17.04
N PHE A 544 -9.60 16.65 16.72
CA PHE A 544 -10.24 17.30 15.57
C PHE A 544 -11.77 17.14 15.51
N ASP A 545 -12.41 16.95 16.63
CA ASP A 545 -13.87 16.77 16.70
C ASP A 545 -14.64 18.05 16.34
N ASN A 546 -13.98 19.20 16.39
CA ASN A 546 -14.49 20.49 15.94
C ASN A 546 -14.49 20.65 14.42
N LEU A 547 -13.86 19.73 13.66
CA LEU A 547 -13.76 19.82 12.21
C LEU A 547 -14.79 18.92 11.51
N VAL A 548 -15.54 19.50 10.59
CA VAL A 548 -16.48 18.74 9.77
C VAL A 548 -15.70 17.99 8.69
N ARG A 549 -15.75 16.66 8.74
CA ARG A 549 -15.18 15.78 7.74
C ARG A 549 -16.29 15.14 6.94
N LYS A 550 -16.15 15.11 5.62
CA LYS A 550 -17.17 14.62 4.72
C LYS A 550 -16.53 13.75 3.62
N TYR A 551 -17.12 12.59 3.43
CA TYR A 551 -16.83 11.76 2.28
C TYR A 551 -18.05 11.71 1.36
N GLU A 552 -17.84 11.92 0.07
CA GLU A 552 -18.87 11.93 -0.96
C GLU A 552 -18.57 10.82 -1.97
N ASP A 553 -19.61 10.20 -2.52
CA ASP A 553 -19.48 9.10 -3.47
C ASP A 553 -18.62 9.41 -4.68
N ARG A 554 -18.62 10.66 -5.17
CA ARG A 554 -17.72 11.08 -6.25
C ARG A 554 -16.25 10.86 -5.94
N LYS A 555 -15.87 10.84 -4.67
CA LYS A 555 -14.49 10.65 -4.22
C LYS A 555 -13.97 9.21 -4.37
N TYR A 556 -14.82 8.25 -4.74
CA TYR A 556 -14.30 6.92 -5.08
C TYR A 556 -13.41 6.93 -6.32
N PHE A 557 -13.62 7.89 -7.23
CA PHE A 557 -12.74 8.11 -8.36
C PHE A 557 -12.32 9.58 -8.43
N TYR A 558 -11.03 9.81 -8.68
CA TYR A 558 -10.52 11.17 -8.81
C TYR A 558 -11.06 11.83 -10.08
N PRO A 559 -11.26 13.15 -10.06
CA PRO A 559 -11.50 13.89 -11.29
C PRO A 559 -10.27 13.85 -12.20
N ILE A 560 -10.49 14.00 -13.49
CA ILE A 560 -9.40 14.28 -14.42
C ILE A 560 -8.81 15.64 -14.03
N PRO A 561 -7.47 15.79 -13.93
CA PRO A 561 -6.86 17.07 -13.63
C PRO A 561 -7.27 18.15 -14.63
N TYR A 562 -7.55 19.34 -14.15
CA TYR A 562 -8.07 20.43 -14.96
C TYR A 562 -7.23 20.75 -16.19
N ASN A 563 -5.91 20.79 -16.03
CA ASN A 563 -4.97 21.07 -17.13
C ASN A 563 -5.04 20.02 -18.25
N GLU A 564 -5.30 18.75 -17.93
CA GLU A 564 -5.38 17.67 -18.92
C GLU A 564 -6.62 17.81 -19.81
N ILE A 565 -7.73 18.29 -19.25
CA ILE A 565 -8.96 18.59 -20.01
C ILE A 565 -8.74 19.77 -20.98
N ILE A 566 -7.97 20.78 -20.56
CA ILE A 566 -7.63 21.92 -21.44
C ILE A 566 -6.75 21.44 -22.61
N LEU A 567 -5.81 20.52 -22.34
CA LEU A 567 -4.90 20.00 -23.36
C LEU A 567 -5.59 19.02 -24.32
N ASN A 568 -6.58 18.27 -23.85
CA ASN A 568 -7.34 17.30 -24.63
C ASN A 568 -8.84 17.45 -24.40
N GLY A 569 -9.52 18.16 -25.27
CA GLY A 569 -10.96 18.40 -25.20
C GLY A 569 -11.86 17.16 -25.35
N ASN A 570 -11.31 15.99 -25.69
CA ASN A 570 -12.04 14.72 -25.72
C ASN A 570 -12.07 14.02 -24.34
N LEU A 571 -11.32 14.53 -23.35
CA LEU A 571 -11.39 14.07 -21.98
C LEU A 571 -12.60 14.72 -21.28
N ILE A 572 -13.70 13.99 -21.21
CA ILE A 572 -14.92 14.44 -20.56
C ILE A 572 -14.81 14.16 -19.05
N GLN A 573 -14.95 15.21 -18.24
CA GLN A 573 -15.01 15.10 -16.78
C GLN A 573 -16.25 14.32 -16.33
N ASP A 574 -16.11 13.59 -15.24
CA ASP A 574 -17.27 13.01 -14.58
C ASP A 574 -18.22 14.13 -14.12
N PRO A 575 -19.53 14.05 -14.46
CA PRO A 575 -20.51 15.09 -14.11
C PRO A 575 -20.55 15.41 -12.60
N GLU A 576 -20.25 14.44 -11.73
CA GLU A 576 -20.22 14.66 -10.28
C GLU A 576 -19.07 15.61 -9.85
N TRP A 577 -18.08 15.86 -10.72
CA TRP A 577 -16.95 16.76 -10.49
C TRP A 577 -17.05 18.11 -11.23
N ILE A 578 -18.12 18.34 -12.00
CA ILE A 578 -18.30 19.58 -12.77
C ILE A 578 -18.93 20.70 -11.91
N ASN A 579 -19.60 20.36 -10.80
CA ASN A 579 -20.35 21.29 -9.93
C ASN A 579 -19.59 21.66 -8.66
#